data_6ce9cd1570425d7830377c0c114b6bdc
#
_entry.id   6ce9cd1570425d7830377c0c114b6bdc
#
_cell.length_a   1.000
_cell.length_b   1.000
_cell.length_c   1.000
_cell.angle_alpha   90.00
_cell.angle_beta   90.00
_cell.angle_gamma   90.00
#
_symmetry.space_group_name_H-M   'P 1'
#
loop_
_entity.id
_entity.type
_entity.pdbx_description
1 polymer ?
#
loop_
_entity_poly.entity_id
_entity_poly.type
_entity_poly.pdbx_seq_one_letter_code
_entity_poly.pdbx_strand_id
1 'polypeptide(L)'
;MSIEIVPHAAAHVGAVAAFNSRLAAGGSPWSFYTDPLPDWIAPRPGQAVWREYHVAVDDAGDVRGAYALKPQTWLVHGEPRTVADWQGPFSEGSVDAKFTTLGLRMLRDMLKKYPLLYSWGHGGNEQPVVQMLLKMGWVMHQTPFCLLVLRPSRFLRLNALLRSSLLRRLALDLGAYSGVGFVLLKLHHAALRLRHACRFTATATEVPAFGPWADELWHRCKARYAAIAARDAASMNALVPAMGWPAGIRLKVDRRGQCIGWAVVLDTQMQGDARFGTLRVGSVVDCLADPDDTGEVVAVATQFLRRRGVDIVISNQAHPAWVRGFAQSGYAVLPNKRMFAPSPALRALLEPFDETARGLHLTNMDGHGPMAL
;
A
#
# COMPACT_ATOMS: atom_id res chain seq x y z
N MET A 1 14.51 -33.09 -11.53
CA MET A 1 13.42 -32.17 -11.88
C MET A 1 14.03 -30.78 -12.00
N SER A 2 14.13 -30.28 -13.20
CA SER A 2 14.54 -28.90 -13.46
C SER A 2 13.34 -27.98 -13.24
N ILE A 3 13.57 -26.75 -12.80
CA ILE A 3 12.54 -25.72 -12.73
C ILE A 3 13.09 -24.49 -13.41
N GLU A 4 12.36 -23.94 -14.36
CA GLU A 4 12.70 -22.72 -15.06
C GLU A 4 11.76 -21.58 -14.62
N ILE A 5 12.30 -20.35 -14.53
CA ILE A 5 11.50 -19.17 -14.21
C ILE A 5 11.31 -18.38 -15.50
N VAL A 6 10.05 -18.27 -15.92
CA VAL A 6 9.66 -17.64 -17.19
C VAL A 6 8.61 -16.56 -16.97
N PRO A 7 8.46 -15.60 -17.89
CA PRO A 7 7.35 -14.65 -17.86
C PRO A 7 6.01 -15.36 -17.89
N HIS A 8 5.04 -14.93 -17.07
CA HIS A 8 3.69 -15.48 -17.10
C HIS A 8 2.97 -15.04 -18.37
N ALA A 9 2.42 -16.01 -19.11
CA ALA A 9 1.72 -15.79 -20.36
C ALA A 9 0.40 -16.59 -20.38
N ALA A 10 -0.45 -16.34 -21.36
CA ALA A 10 -1.73 -17.03 -21.52
C ALA A 10 -1.61 -18.56 -21.51
N ALA A 11 -0.52 -19.11 -22.06
CA ALA A 11 -0.24 -20.54 -22.02
C ALA A 11 -0.11 -21.14 -20.63
N HIS A 12 0.21 -20.33 -19.61
CA HIS A 12 0.41 -20.79 -18.24
C HIS A 12 -0.87 -20.71 -17.37
N VAL A 13 -1.97 -20.11 -17.86
CA VAL A 13 -3.17 -19.85 -17.05
C VAL A 13 -3.74 -21.13 -16.44
N GLY A 14 -3.85 -22.20 -17.20
CA GLY A 14 -4.34 -23.50 -16.72
C GLY A 14 -3.43 -24.10 -15.65
N ALA A 15 -2.11 -24.05 -15.87
CA ALA A 15 -1.11 -24.55 -14.91
C ALA A 15 -1.08 -23.71 -13.61
N VAL A 16 -1.30 -22.40 -13.70
CA VAL A 16 -1.44 -21.52 -12.53
C VAL A 16 -2.72 -21.81 -11.77
N ALA A 17 -3.84 -22.09 -12.45
CA ALA A 17 -5.08 -22.50 -11.78
C ALA A 17 -4.89 -23.81 -11.00
N ALA A 18 -4.22 -24.80 -11.59
CA ALA A 18 -3.86 -26.05 -10.92
C ALA A 18 -2.93 -25.82 -9.73
N PHE A 19 -1.93 -24.95 -9.86
CA PHE A 19 -1.04 -24.52 -8.78
C PHE A 19 -1.82 -23.90 -7.62
N ASN A 20 -2.72 -22.97 -7.87
CA ASN A 20 -3.58 -22.36 -6.86
C ASN A 20 -4.44 -23.41 -6.13
N SER A 21 -4.96 -24.40 -6.87
CA SER A 21 -5.72 -25.51 -6.27
C SER A 21 -4.87 -26.35 -5.32
N ARG A 22 -3.61 -26.63 -5.67
CA ARG A 22 -2.67 -27.36 -4.79
C ARG A 22 -2.31 -26.54 -3.54
N LEU A 23 -2.07 -25.24 -3.68
CA LEU A 23 -1.85 -24.35 -2.54
C LEU A 23 -3.05 -24.36 -1.58
N ALA A 24 -4.26 -24.19 -2.11
CA ALA A 24 -5.50 -24.19 -1.32
C ALA A 24 -5.72 -25.53 -0.60
N ALA A 25 -5.52 -26.66 -1.28
CA ALA A 25 -5.60 -28.01 -0.71
C ALA A 25 -4.59 -28.21 0.43
N GLY A 26 -3.42 -27.60 0.36
CA GLY A 26 -2.40 -27.58 1.41
C GLY A 26 -2.64 -26.55 2.52
N GLY A 27 -3.77 -25.82 2.48
CA GLY A 27 -4.16 -24.85 3.52
C GLY A 27 -3.51 -23.45 3.35
N SER A 28 -2.87 -23.16 2.21
CA SER A 28 -2.35 -21.83 1.92
C SER A 28 -3.51 -20.86 1.59
N PRO A 29 -3.54 -19.66 2.20
CA PRO A 29 -4.54 -18.63 1.84
C PRO A 29 -4.17 -17.84 0.58
N TRP A 30 -3.03 -18.13 -0.02
CA TRP A 30 -2.46 -17.36 -1.12
C TRP A 30 -2.77 -18.00 -2.47
N SER A 31 -3.02 -17.16 -3.47
CA SER A 31 -3.18 -17.55 -4.87
C SER A 31 -2.49 -16.56 -5.78
N PHE A 32 -2.12 -16.99 -6.98
CA PHE A 32 -1.54 -16.15 -8.01
C PHE A 32 -2.56 -15.82 -9.11
N TYR A 33 -2.26 -14.84 -9.94
CA TYR A 33 -3.15 -14.35 -10.98
C TYR A 33 -3.39 -15.40 -12.07
N THR A 34 -4.66 -15.61 -12.43
CA THR A 34 -5.07 -16.58 -13.45
C THR A 34 -5.61 -15.89 -14.70
N ASP A 35 -6.94 -15.74 -14.82
CA ASP A 35 -7.62 -15.25 -15.99
C ASP A 35 -8.67 -14.18 -15.57
N PRO A 36 -8.69 -13.00 -16.22
CA PRO A 36 -7.69 -12.53 -17.20
C PRO A 36 -6.33 -12.25 -16.56
N LEU A 37 -5.25 -12.32 -17.36
CA LEU A 37 -3.94 -11.83 -16.95
C LEU A 37 -4.06 -10.34 -16.64
N PRO A 38 -3.53 -9.87 -15.50
CA PRO A 38 -3.60 -8.46 -15.17
C PRO A 38 -2.80 -7.61 -16.19
N ASP A 39 -3.44 -6.63 -16.77
CA ASP A 39 -2.86 -5.67 -17.73
C ASP A 39 -2.53 -4.31 -17.09
N TRP A 40 -2.87 -4.12 -15.81
CA TRP A 40 -2.56 -2.89 -15.08
C TRP A 40 -1.06 -2.62 -15.09
N ILE A 41 -0.69 -1.44 -15.63
CA ILE A 41 0.70 -1.03 -15.83
C ILE A 41 1.55 -2.08 -16.57
N ALA A 42 0.98 -2.71 -17.61
CA ALA A 42 1.74 -3.62 -18.47
C ALA A 42 2.99 -2.90 -19.03
N PRO A 43 4.14 -3.60 -19.18
CA PRO A 43 5.38 -2.99 -19.64
C PRO A 43 5.23 -2.32 -21.00
N ARG A 44 5.65 -1.06 -21.11
CA ARG A 44 5.71 -0.28 -22.35
C ARG A 44 6.99 0.54 -22.40
N PRO A 45 7.59 0.76 -23.56
CA PRO A 45 8.77 1.60 -23.69
C PRO A 45 8.57 2.99 -23.08
N GLY A 46 9.55 3.48 -22.32
CA GLY A 46 9.54 4.81 -21.72
C GLY A 46 8.68 5.01 -20.47
N GLN A 47 8.00 3.97 -19.98
CA GLN A 47 7.28 4.05 -18.70
C GLN A 47 8.23 4.13 -17.51
N ALA A 48 7.87 4.99 -16.53
CA ALA A 48 8.58 5.09 -15.26
C ALA A 48 8.11 4.04 -14.23
N VAL A 49 7.00 3.32 -14.49
CA VAL A 49 6.46 2.27 -13.64
C VAL A 49 5.77 1.22 -14.49
N TRP A 50 6.03 -0.07 -14.19
CA TRP A 50 5.37 -1.20 -14.87
C TRP A 50 5.27 -2.40 -13.95
N ARG A 51 4.57 -3.44 -14.38
CA ARG A 51 4.42 -4.70 -13.65
C ARG A 51 4.83 -5.88 -14.50
N GLU A 52 5.54 -6.82 -13.87
CA GLU A 52 5.97 -8.07 -14.46
C GLU A 52 5.47 -9.24 -13.63
N TYR A 53 5.05 -10.31 -14.30
CA TYR A 53 4.58 -11.53 -13.67
C TYR A 53 5.44 -12.69 -14.14
N HIS A 54 5.87 -13.55 -13.22
CA HIS A 54 6.75 -14.69 -13.51
C HIS A 54 6.21 -15.95 -12.85
N VAL A 55 6.42 -17.07 -13.51
CA VAL A 55 6.07 -18.40 -13.02
C VAL A 55 7.29 -19.33 -13.06
N ALA A 56 7.39 -20.19 -12.08
CA ALA A 56 8.41 -21.24 -12.00
C ALA A 56 7.78 -22.55 -12.49
N VAL A 57 8.22 -23.03 -13.64
CA VAL A 57 7.65 -24.18 -14.37
C VAL A 57 8.62 -25.34 -14.31
N ASP A 58 8.15 -26.57 -14.04
CA ASP A 58 8.95 -27.77 -14.06
C ASP A 58 8.99 -28.45 -15.43
N ASP A 59 9.79 -29.54 -15.54
CA ASP A 59 9.96 -30.28 -16.80
C ASP A 59 8.65 -30.91 -17.34
N ALA A 60 7.61 -31.02 -16.51
CA ALA A 60 6.30 -31.54 -16.91
C ALA A 60 5.34 -30.41 -17.37
N GLY A 61 5.76 -29.15 -17.29
CA GLY A 61 4.93 -27.98 -17.59
C GLY A 61 4.06 -27.51 -16.43
N ASP A 62 4.22 -28.08 -15.24
CA ASP A 62 3.49 -27.67 -14.05
C ASP A 62 4.11 -26.42 -13.41
N VAL A 63 3.27 -25.45 -13.05
CA VAL A 63 3.69 -24.30 -12.25
C VAL A 63 3.86 -24.74 -10.80
N ARG A 64 5.04 -24.49 -10.21
CA ARG A 64 5.43 -24.79 -8.82
C ARG A 64 5.62 -23.55 -7.96
N GLY A 65 5.68 -22.38 -8.59
CA GLY A 65 5.79 -21.11 -7.92
C GLY A 65 5.53 -19.94 -8.84
N ALA A 66 5.34 -18.76 -8.23
CA ALA A 66 5.08 -17.53 -8.97
C ALA A 66 5.47 -16.30 -8.16
N TYR A 67 5.74 -15.18 -8.82
CA TYR A 67 5.94 -13.88 -8.21
C TYR A 67 5.57 -12.75 -9.16
N ALA A 68 5.31 -11.57 -8.61
CA ALA A 68 5.16 -10.34 -9.38
C ALA A 68 6.20 -9.31 -8.94
N LEU A 69 6.64 -8.48 -9.89
CA LEU A 69 7.52 -7.33 -9.68
C LEU A 69 6.82 -6.07 -10.14
N LYS A 70 7.04 -4.96 -9.44
CA LYS A 70 6.63 -3.63 -9.86
C LYS A 70 7.87 -2.72 -9.87
N PRO A 71 8.68 -2.75 -10.94
CA PRO A 71 9.75 -1.79 -11.13
C PRO A 71 9.18 -0.37 -11.31
N GLN A 72 9.84 0.59 -10.68
CA GLN A 72 9.46 1.99 -10.72
C GLN A 72 10.71 2.87 -10.63
N THR A 73 10.71 4.00 -11.35
CA THR A 73 11.76 5.01 -11.18
C THR A 73 11.58 5.69 -9.82
N TRP A 74 12.62 5.65 -9.01
CA TRP A 74 12.74 6.40 -7.76
C TRP A 74 13.80 7.48 -7.88
N LEU A 75 13.59 8.59 -7.21
CA LEU A 75 14.67 9.53 -6.90
C LEU A 75 15.20 9.16 -5.52
N VAL A 76 16.46 8.77 -5.44
CA VAL A 76 17.16 8.48 -4.18
C VAL A 76 18.28 9.51 -4.05
N HIS A 77 18.22 10.35 -3.02
CA HIS A 77 19.11 11.52 -2.86
C HIS A 77 19.18 12.40 -4.13
N GLY A 78 18.03 12.53 -4.83
CA GLY A 78 17.90 13.29 -6.07
C GLY A 78 18.30 12.55 -7.36
N GLU A 79 18.92 11.38 -7.25
CA GLU A 79 19.38 10.59 -8.40
C GLU A 79 18.33 9.54 -8.82
N PRO A 80 18.02 9.41 -10.12
CA PRO A 80 17.08 8.42 -10.60
C PRO A 80 17.65 6.99 -10.52
N ARG A 81 16.87 6.07 -9.98
CA ARG A 81 17.18 4.64 -9.87
C ARG A 81 15.93 3.82 -10.17
N THR A 82 16.09 2.69 -10.84
CA THR A 82 14.99 1.70 -10.95
C THR A 82 14.98 0.85 -9.69
N VAL A 83 13.91 0.96 -8.90
CA VAL A 83 13.67 0.20 -7.68
C VAL A 83 12.42 -0.64 -7.87
N ALA A 84 12.44 -1.92 -7.49
CA ALA A 84 11.30 -2.80 -7.70
C ALA A 84 10.67 -3.24 -6.38
N ASP A 85 9.33 -3.14 -6.30
CA ASP A 85 8.53 -3.86 -5.28
C ASP A 85 8.34 -5.30 -5.72
N TRP A 86 8.51 -6.26 -4.82
CA TRP A 86 8.23 -7.65 -5.10
C TRP A 86 7.07 -8.19 -4.29
N GLN A 87 6.25 -9.01 -4.93
CA GLN A 87 5.07 -9.64 -4.37
C GLN A 87 5.16 -11.15 -4.51
N GLY A 88 4.99 -11.84 -3.41
CA GLY A 88 5.31 -13.25 -3.30
C GLY A 88 6.61 -13.43 -2.50
N PRO A 89 7.44 -14.46 -2.80
CA PRO A 89 7.16 -15.52 -3.75
C PRO A 89 6.01 -16.43 -3.28
N PHE A 90 5.12 -16.80 -4.19
CA PHE A 90 4.14 -17.85 -3.96
C PHE A 90 4.80 -19.17 -4.35
N SER A 91 5.00 -20.07 -3.41
CA SER A 91 5.77 -21.30 -3.62
C SER A 91 4.98 -22.50 -3.14
N GLU A 92 4.95 -23.56 -3.94
CA GLU A 92 4.42 -24.86 -3.52
C GLU A 92 5.20 -25.42 -2.32
N GLY A 93 6.43 -24.95 -2.07
CA GLY A 93 7.23 -25.25 -0.87
C GLY A 93 6.57 -24.81 0.46
N SER A 94 5.52 -24.00 0.44
CA SER A 94 4.71 -23.69 1.63
C SER A 94 3.80 -24.84 2.04
N VAL A 95 3.49 -25.78 1.13
CA VAL A 95 2.55 -26.91 1.33
C VAL A 95 3.18 -28.27 0.98
N ASP A 96 4.28 -28.32 0.22
CA ASP A 96 5.02 -29.51 -0.14
C ASP A 96 6.52 -29.33 0.10
N ALA A 97 7.08 -30.12 1.02
CA ALA A 97 8.49 -30.08 1.41
C ALA A 97 9.48 -30.29 0.25
N LYS A 98 9.06 -30.96 -0.82
CA LYS A 98 9.88 -31.18 -2.02
C LYS A 98 10.32 -29.84 -2.68
N PHE A 99 9.54 -28.78 -2.49
CA PHE A 99 9.78 -27.46 -3.09
C PHE A 99 10.23 -26.40 -2.08
N THR A 100 10.68 -26.79 -0.88
CA THR A 100 11.04 -25.85 0.20
C THR A 100 12.04 -24.77 -0.21
N THR A 101 13.00 -25.09 -1.10
CA THR A 101 14.03 -24.14 -1.56
C THR A 101 13.57 -23.24 -2.72
N LEU A 102 12.40 -23.49 -3.30
CA LEU A 102 11.93 -22.78 -4.51
C LEU A 102 11.72 -21.29 -4.24
N GLY A 103 11.17 -20.94 -3.08
CA GLY A 103 11.01 -19.52 -2.70
C GLY A 103 12.32 -18.75 -2.70
N LEU A 104 13.39 -19.34 -2.16
CA LEU A 104 14.74 -18.74 -2.18
C LEU A 104 15.31 -18.64 -3.61
N ARG A 105 15.07 -19.64 -4.44
CA ARG A 105 15.49 -19.61 -5.84
C ARG A 105 14.81 -18.48 -6.61
N MET A 106 13.49 -18.30 -6.43
CA MET A 106 12.74 -17.19 -7.00
C MET A 106 13.25 -15.83 -6.49
N LEU A 107 13.53 -15.69 -5.20
CA LEU A 107 14.08 -14.45 -4.65
C LEU A 107 15.45 -14.12 -5.27
N ARG A 108 16.31 -15.11 -5.47
CA ARG A 108 17.59 -14.92 -6.16
C ARG A 108 17.43 -14.48 -7.62
N ASP A 109 16.43 -15.00 -8.31
CA ASP A 109 16.10 -14.58 -9.68
C ASP A 109 15.61 -13.11 -9.71
N MET A 110 14.74 -12.72 -8.79
CA MET A 110 14.30 -11.34 -8.65
C MET A 110 15.47 -10.38 -8.38
N LEU A 111 16.37 -10.73 -7.45
CA LEU A 111 17.55 -9.93 -7.12
C LEU A 111 18.54 -9.83 -8.29
N LYS A 112 18.63 -10.87 -9.13
CA LYS A 112 19.45 -10.82 -10.35
C LYS A 112 18.87 -9.87 -11.39
N LYS A 113 17.54 -9.78 -11.51
CA LYS A 113 16.86 -8.85 -12.43
C LYS A 113 16.88 -7.43 -11.90
N TYR A 114 16.57 -7.25 -10.61
CA TYR A 114 16.49 -5.96 -9.93
C TYR A 114 17.25 -6.02 -8.60
N PRO A 115 18.54 -5.67 -8.56
CA PRO A 115 19.31 -5.63 -7.30
C PRO A 115 18.72 -4.67 -6.26
N LEU A 116 18.15 -3.55 -6.71
CA LEU A 116 17.45 -2.57 -5.88
C LEU A 116 16.00 -3.02 -5.68
N LEU A 117 15.83 -4.02 -4.82
CA LEU A 117 14.54 -4.66 -4.55
C LEU A 117 14.05 -4.31 -3.16
N TYR A 118 12.77 -4.12 -2.99
CA TYR A 118 12.14 -4.06 -1.68
C TYR A 118 10.86 -4.89 -1.65
N SER A 119 10.42 -5.19 -0.46
CA SER A 119 9.11 -5.78 -0.22
C SER A 119 8.35 -4.93 0.79
N TRP A 120 7.04 -4.87 0.59
CA TRP A 120 6.13 -4.09 1.42
C TRP A 120 5.06 -4.98 2.04
N GLY A 121 5.15 -5.19 3.36
CA GLY A 121 4.10 -5.88 4.10
C GLY A 121 4.25 -7.40 4.20
N HIS A 122 4.83 -7.88 5.29
CA HIS A 122 5.15 -9.30 5.51
C HIS A 122 4.35 -9.96 6.64
N GLY A 123 3.43 -9.24 7.26
CA GLY A 123 2.60 -9.78 8.34
C GLY A 123 3.24 -9.83 9.72
N GLY A 124 4.51 -9.43 9.88
CA GLY A 124 5.20 -9.36 11.17
C GLY A 124 6.54 -10.09 11.18
N ASN A 125 7.38 -9.79 12.18
CA ASN A 125 8.74 -10.32 12.29
C ASN A 125 8.80 -11.84 12.50
N GLU A 126 7.74 -12.44 13.00
CA GLU A 126 7.61 -13.87 13.24
C GLU A 126 7.44 -14.70 11.96
N GLN A 127 7.12 -14.06 10.83
CA GLN A 127 6.89 -14.76 9.58
C GLN A 127 8.18 -15.41 9.02
N PRO A 128 8.12 -16.66 8.52
CA PRO A 128 9.30 -17.36 7.98
C PRO A 128 10.02 -16.57 6.89
N VAL A 129 9.28 -15.88 6.02
CA VAL A 129 9.85 -15.03 4.97
C VAL A 129 10.66 -13.88 5.56
N VAL A 130 10.19 -13.24 6.63
CA VAL A 130 10.90 -12.14 7.30
C VAL A 130 12.18 -12.65 7.94
N GLN A 131 12.13 -13.81 8.63
CA GLN A 131 13.32 -14.43 9.22
C GLN A 131 14.36 -14.81 8.16
N MET A 132 13.93 -15.26 7.00
CA MET A 132 14.79 -15.54 5.85
C MET A 132 15.46 -14.25 5.35
N LEU A 133 14.69 -13.18 5.13
CA LEU A 133 15.19 -11.90 4.64
C LEU A 133 16.23 -11.30 5.60
N LEU A 134 15.95 -11.32 6.93
CA LEU A 134 16.89 -10.84 7.95
C LEU A 134 18.24 -11.60 7.90
N LYS A 135 18.20 -12.93 7.75
CA LYS A 135 19.41 -13.75 7.57
C LYS A 135 20.16 -13.44 6.27
N MET A 136 19.49 -12.87 5.28
CA MET A 136 20.09 -12.43 4.01
C MET A 136 20.58 -10.97 4.05
N GLY A 137 20.58 -10.32 5.22
CA GLY A 137 21.07 -8.96 5.40
C GLY A 137 20.04 -7.85 5.06
N TRP A 138 18.77 -8.21 4.86
CA TRP A 138 17.69 -7.24 4.74
C TRP A 138 17.41 -6.59 6.10
N VAL A 139 16.89 -5.35 6.08
CA VAL A 139 16.44 -4.65 7.28
C VAL A 139 14.93 -4.44 7.20
N MET A 140 14.30 -4.24 8.37
CA MET A 140 12.85 -4.03 8.46
C MET A 140 12.58 -2.64 9.02
N HIS A 141 12.01 -1.76 8.21
CA HIS A 141 11.56 -0.43 8.64
C HIS A 141 10.04 -0.43 8.77
N GLN A 142 9.56 -0.24 10.01
CA GLN A 142 8.13 -0.25 10.30
C GLN A 142 7.47 1.05 9.84
N THR A 143 6.35 0.92 9.11
CA THR A 143 5.56 2.08 8.66
C THR A 143 4.28 2.19 9.48
N PRO A 144 3.91 3.39 9.93
CA PRO A 144 2.70 3.59 10.70
C PRO A 144 1.43 3.27 9.90
N PHE A 145 0.39 2.88 10.65
CA PHE A 145 -0.98 2.77 10.15
C PHE A 145 -1.83 3.89 10.77
N CYS A 146 -2.40 4.73 9.93
CA CYS A 146 -3.25 5.83 10.32
C CYS A 146 -4.72 5.42 10.20
N LEU A 147 -5.49 5.55 11.28
CA LEU A 147 -6.91 5.17 11.35
C LEU A 147 -7.74 6.32 11.92
N LEU A 148 -8.79 6.72 11.21
CA LEU A 148 -9.81 7.64 11.70
C LEU A 148 -11.19 6.97 11.68
N VAL A 149 -11.85 6.92 12.82
CA VAL A 149 -13.22 6.41 12.94
C VAL A 149 -14.19 7.58 12.81
N LEU A 150 -14.99 7.61 11.74
CA LEU A 150 -15.98 8.67 11.49
C LEU A 150 -17.37 8.31 12.02
N ARG A 151 -17.71 7.02 12.02
CA ARG A 151 -19.01 6.49 12.49
C ARG A 151 -18.81 5.42 13.58
N PRO A 152 -18.64 5.82 14.85
CA PRO A 152 -18.27 4.91 15.93
C PRO A 152 -19.24 3.75 16.12
N SER A 153 -20.54 4.03 16.12
CA SER A 153 -21.56 2.99 16.32
C SER A 153 -21.48 1.90 15.24
N ARG A 154 -21.27 2.30 13.98
CA ARG A 154 -21.07 1.33 12.89
C ARG A 154 -19.75 0.58 13.03
N PHE A 155 -18.67 1.30 13.37
CA PHE A 155 -17.35 0.70 13.60
C PHE A 155 -17.39 -0.37 14.69
N LEU A 156 -17.99 -0.10 15.85
CA LEU A 156 -18.11 -1.05 16.96
C LEU A 156 -18.97 -2.26 16.59
N ARG A 157 -20.02 -2.05 15.79
CA ARG A 157 -20.96 -3.11 15.40
C ARG A 157 -20.47 -3.98 14.25
N LEU A 158 -19.69 -3.43 13.30
CA LEU A 158 -19.40 -4.08 12.02
C LEU A 158 -17.94 -4.49 11.84
N ASN A 159 -17.01 -4.01 12.71
CA ASN A 159 -15.59 -4.38 12.59
C ASN A 159 -15.36 -5.83 13.02
N ALA A 160 -14.87 -6.65 12.09
CA ALA A 160 -14.69 -8.09 12.33
C ALA A 160 -13.61 -8.40 13.38
N LEU A 161 -12.46 -7.68 13.34
CA LEU A 161 -11.36 -7.92 14.29
C LEU A 161 -11.72 -7.65 15.72
N LEU A 162 -12.50 -6.61 15.99
CA LEU A 162 -12.89 -6.26 17.36
C LEU A 162 -13.91 -7.26 17.95
N ARG A 163 -14.68 -7.93 17.10
CA ARG A 163 -15.82 -8.79 17.47
C ARG A 163 -15.47 -10.28 17.52
N SER A 164 -14.22 -10.62 17.81
CA SER A 164 -13.69 -11.97 17.77
C SER A 164 -14.24 -12.92 18.86
N SER A 165 -14.89 -12.41 19.95
CA SER A 165 -15.51 -13.22 20.99
C SER A 165 -16.89 -12.69 21.39
N LEU A 166 -17.74 -13.55 21.99
CA LEU A 166 -19.10 -13.20 22.43
C LEU A 166 -19.09 -12.05 23.44
N LEU A 167 -18.22 -12.09 24.45
CA LEU A 167 -18.11 -11.03 25.47
C LEU A 167 -17.72 -9.70 24.85
N ARG A 168 -16.76 -9.71 23.91
CA ARG A 168 -16.38 -8.48 23.17
C ARG A 168 -17.54 -7.97 22.34
N ARG A 169 -18.31 -8.84 21.67
CA ARG A 169 -19.50 -8.44 20.91
C ARG A 169 -20.51 -7.72 21.78
N LEU A 170 -20.86 -8.30 22.94
CA LEU A 170 -21.81 -7.71 23.89
C LEU A 170 -21.31 -6.34 24.42
N ALA A 171 -20.05 -6.24 24.83
CA ALA A 171 -19.46 -4.99 25.31
C ALA A 171 -19.43 -3.91 24.23
N LEU A 172 -19.10 -4.28 22.99
CA LEU A 172 -19.07 -3.34 21.84
C LEU A 172 -20.47 -2.91 21.43
N ASP A 173 -21.47 -3.82 21.48
CA ASP A 173 -22.86 -3.49 21.21
C ASP A 173 -23.41 -2.54 22.30
N LEU A 174 -23.13 -2.80 23.56
CA LEU A 174 -23.48 -1.88 24.65
C LEU A 174 -22.85 -0.50 24.45
N GLY A 175 -21.56 -0.42 24.11
CA GLY A 175 -20.86 0.83 23.79
C GLY A 175 -21.41 1.54 22.53
N ALA A 176 -21.85 0.77 21.54
CA ALA A 176 -22.43 1.30 20.31
C ALA A 176 -23.83 1.88 20.51
N TYR A 177 -24.69 1.20 21.30
CA TYR A 177 -26.08 1.59 21.53
C TYR A 177 -26.26 2.60 22.67
N SER A 178 -25.38 2.62 23.67
CA SER A 178 -25.43 3.60 24.77
C SER A 178 -25.02 5.04 24.35
N GLY A 179 -24.47 5.20 23.16
CA GLY A 179 -23.93 6.49 22.70
C GLY A 179 -22.61 6.92 23.35
N VAL A 180 -22.12 6.19 24.36
CA VAL A 180 -20.86 6.50 25.07
C VAL A 180 -19.69 6.54 24.09
N GLY A 181 -19.57 5.56 23.18
CA GLY A 181 -18.54 5.53 22.15
C GLY A 181 -18.57 6.75 21.22
N PHE A 182 -19.77 7.26 20.91
CA PHE A 182 -19.95 8.47 20.11
C PHE A 182 -19.49 9.74 20.86
N VAL A 183 -19.86 9.86 22.13
CA VAL A 183 -19.45 11.00 22.97
C VAL A 183 -17.93 11.02 23.17
N LEU A 184 -17.34 9.89 23.53
CA LEU A 184 -15.88 9.76 23.71
C LEU A 184 -15.12 10.11 22.44
N LEU A 185 -15.58 9.65 21.26
CA LEU A 185 -14.93 10.00 20.01
C LEU A 185 -15.11 11.48 19.66
N LYS A 186 -16.27 12.06 19.88
CA LYS A 186 -16.47 13.52 19.69
C LYS A 186 -15.57 14.33 20.61
N LEU A 187 -15.44 13.97 21.87
CA LEU A 187 -14.52 14.61 22.81
C LEU A 187 -13.06 14.45 22.37
N HIS A 188 -12.66 13.26 21.95
CA HIS A 188 -11.33 13.02 21.39
C HIS A 188 -11.05 13.89 20.16
N HIS A 189 -11.96 13.93 19.19
CA HIS A 189 -11.84 14.80 18.00
C HIS A 189 -11.84 16.29 18.38
N ALA A 190 -12.61 16.71 19.36
CA ALA A 190 -12.59 18.09 19.85
C ALA A 190 -11.25 18.44 20.48
N ALA A 191 -10.71 17.56 21.34
CA ALA A 191 -9.40 17.73 21.95
C ALA A 191 -8.27 17.80 20.92
N LEU A 192 -8.32 16.96 19.86
CA LEU A 192 -7.35 17.01 18.77
C LEU A 192 -7.45 18.31 17.97
N ARG A 193 -8.68 18.79 17.68
CA ARG A 193 -8.90 20.07 17.00
C ARG A 193 -8.39 21.26 17.82
N LEU A 194 -8.56 21.23 19.14
CA LEU A 194 -8.02 22.25 20.02
C LEU A 194 -6.49 22.24 20.11
N ARG A 195 -5.88 21.04 20.10
CA ARG A 195 -4.42 20.87 20.09
C ARG A 195 -3.77 21.29 18.78
N HIS A 196 -4.49 21.11 17.68
CA HIS A 196 -4.00 21.31 16.31
C HIS A 196 -4.85 22.33 15.56
N ALA A 197 -5.16 23.48 16.21
CA ALA A 197 -6.02 24.55 15.66
C ALA A 197 -5.41 25.17 14.38
N CYS A 198 -5.30 24.39 13.32
CA CYS A 198 -4.95 24.85 11.99
C CYS A 198 -6.24 25.26 11.24
N ARG A 199 -6.33 26.52 10.84
CA ARG A 199 -7.34 26.94 9.88
C ARG A 199 -6.88 26.52 8.49
N PHE A 200 -7.37 25.38 8.04
CA PHE A 200 -7.14 24.93 6.65
C PHE A 200 -7.99 25.78 5.71
N THR A 201 -7.34 26.39 4.74
CA THR A 201 -8.00 27.21 3.71
C THR A 201 -7.99 26.55 2.34
N ALA A 202 -7.35 25.37 2.23
CA ALA A 202 -7.30 24.61 1.00
C ALA A 202 -8.65 23.97 0.66
N THR A 203 -8.87 23.74 -0.63
CA THR A 203 -10.01 23.03 -1.20
C THR A 203 -9.56 21.85 -2.03
N ALA A 204 -10.34 20.76 -2.02
CA ALA A 204 -10.09 19.61 -2.87
C ALA A 204 -11.11 19.58 -4.02
N THR A 205 -10.61 19.39 -5.23
CA THR A 205 -11.41 19.21 -6.44
C THR A 205 -11.12 17.85 -7.04
N GLU A 206 -12.15 17.06 -7.33
CA GLU A 206 -11.99 15.81 -8.06
C GLU A 206 -11.63 16.11 -9.53
N VAL A 207 -10.58 15.43 -10.03
CA VAL A 207 -10.07 15.62 -11.39
C VAL A 207 -10.06 14.30 -12.16
N PRO A 208 -10.33 14.33 -13.47
CA PRO A 208 -10.38 13.11 -14.29
C PRO A 208 -8.99 12.49 -14.52
N ALA A 209 -7.94 13.31 -14.50
CA ALA A 209 -6.55 12.89 -14.71
C ALA A 209 -5.57 13.86 -14.06
N PHE A 210 -4.34 13.40 -13.85
CA PHE A 210 -3.22 14.27 -13.52
C PHE A 210 -2.77 15.01 -14.79
N GLY A 211 -2.67 16.33 -14.70
CA GLY A 211 -2.26 17.21 -15.81
C GLY A 211 -0.95 17.93 -15.51
N PRO A 212 -0.57 18.95 -16.28
CA PRO A 212 0.68 19.72 -16.11
C PRO A 212 0.89 20.28 -14.71
N TRP A 213 -0.19 20.63 -14.01
CA TRP A 213 -0.16 21.07 -12.60
C TRP A 213 0.48 20.04 -11.66
N ALA A 214 0.35 18.74 -11.99
CA ALA A 214 0.95 17.67 -11.19
C ALA A 214 2.47 17.58 -11.44
N ASP A 215 2.92 17.83 -12.67
CA ASP A 215 4.34 17.90 -13.00
C ASP A 215 5.01 19.09 -12.33
N GLU A 216 4.35 20.25 -12.33
CA GLU A 216 4.82 21.44 -11.61
C GLU A 216 4.95 21.17 -10.10
N LEU A 217 3.96 20.53 -9.50
CA LEU A 217 3.99 20.13 -8.10
C LEU A 217 5.13 19.12 -7.84
N TRP A 218 5.24 18.09 -8.69
CA TRP A 218 6.31 17.10 -8.62
C TRP A 218 7.70 17.76 -8.63
N HIS A 219 7.93 18.69 -9.55
CA HIS A 219 9.21 19.40 -9.64
C HIS A 219 9.53 20.21 -8.38
N ARG A 220 8.53 20.79 -7.72
CA ARG A 220 8.72 21.53 -6.46
C ARG A 220 9.00 20.62 -5.26
N CYS A 221 8.33 19.45 -5.22
CA CYS A 221 8.31 18.62 -4.01
C CYS A 221 9.35 17.51 -3.99
N LYS A 222 9.76 16.97 -5.16
CA LYS A 222 10.58 15.77 -5.25
C LYS A 222 11.90 15.83 -4.48
N ALA A 223 12.54 17.00 -4.42
CA ALA A 223 13.80 17.22 -3.69
C ALA A 223 13.62 17.36 -2.16
N ARG A 224 12.36 17.44 -1.67
CA ARG A 224 12.06 17.54 -0.25
C ARG A 224 11.99 16.17 0.45
N TYR A 225 12.13 15.09 -0.30
CA TYR A 225 12.12 13.71 0.18
C TYR A 225 13.47 13.07 -0.10
N ALA A 226 14.01 12.35 0.87
CA ALA A 226 15.31 11.68 0.73
C ALA A 226 15.24 10.55 -0.32
N ALA A 227 14.11 9.84 -0.37
CA ALA A 227 13.81 8.93 -1.45
C ALA A 227 12.29 8.92 -1.72
N ILE A 228 11.92 8.93 -2.99
CA ILE A 228 10.53 8.98 -3.45
C ILE A 228 10.41 8.35 -4.84
N ALA A 229 9.39 7.52 -5.05
CA ALA A 229 9.04 7.03 -6.37
C ALA A 229 8.46 8.13 -7.25
N ALA A 230 8.63 8.04 -8.57
CA ALA A 230 8.14 9.05 -9.52
C ALA A 230 6.63 9.28 -9.35
N ARG A 231 6.26 10.56 -9.24
CA ARG A 231 4.89 11.04 -9.01
C ARG A 231 4.52 12.16 -10.00
N ASP A 232 5.17 12.20 -11.18
CA ASP A 232 4.77 13.05 -12.30
C ASP A 232 3.41 12.61 -12.87
N ALA A 233 2.82 13.45 -13.72
CA ALA A 233 1.49 13.21 -14.29
C ALA A 233 1.43 11.88 -15.07
N ALA A 234 2.48 11.54 -15.82
CA ALA A 234 2.53 10.32 -16.62
C ALA A 234 2.53 9.07 -15.72
N SER A 235 3.40 9.04 -14.71
CA SER A 235 3.47 7.96 -13.72
C SER A 235 2.17 7.78 -12.97
N MET A 236 1.55 8.87 -12.52
CA MET A 236 0.31 8.82 -11.75
C MET A 236 -0.88 8.40 -12.60
N ASN A 237 -0.97 8.81 -13.88
CA ASN A 237 -2.01 8.37 -14.79
C ASN A 237 -1.85 6.90 -15.20
N ALA A 238 -0.62 6.37 -15.19
CA ALA A 238 -0.38 4.94 -15.37
C ALA A 238 -0.83 4.14 -14.14
N LEU A 239 -0.47 4.60 -12.92
CA LEU A 239 -0.82 3.96 -11.66
C LEU A 239 -2.33 4.00 -11.37
N VAL A 240 -2.98 5.10 -11.69
CA VAL A 240 -4.42 5.34 -11.50
C VAL A 240 -5.04 5.76 -12.82
N PRO A 241 -5.40 4.83 -13.71
CA PRO A 241 -5.94 5.15 -15.02
C PRO A 241 -7.28 5.89 -14.91
N ALA A 242 -7.57 6.75 -15.91
CA ALA A 242 -8.79 7.56 -15.91
C ALA A 242 -10.07 6.72 -15.97
N MET A 243 -10.01 5.60 -16.67
CA MET A 243 -11.07 4.59 -16.75
C MET A 243 -10.49 3.21 -16.51
N GLY A 244 -11.34 2.31 -16.02
CA GLY A 244 -10.94 0.94 -15.73
C GLY A 244 -10.46 0.76 -14.29
N TRP A 245 -9.69 -0.28 -14.08
CA TRP A 245 -9.18 -0.68 -12.76
C TRP A 245 -7.67 -0.43 -12.68
N PRO A 246 -7.16 0.03 -11.53
CA PRO A 246 -7.86 0.34 -10.27
C PRO A 246 -8.57 1.71 -10.29
N ALA A 247 -9.80 1.75 -9.78
CA ALA A 247 -10.63 2.95 -9.74
C ALA A 247 -10.27 3.84 -8.54
N GLY A 248 -9.28 4.70 -8.69
CA GLY A 248 -8.91 5.70 -7.68
C GLY A 248 -9.55 7.06 -7.95
N ILE A 249 -10.05 7.72 -6.90
CA ILE A 249 -10.53 9.11 -6.96
C ILE A 249 -9.32 10.02 -6.80
N ARG A 250 -9.10 10.91 -7.76
CA ARG A 250 -7.99 11.87 -7.80
C ARG A 250 -8.44 13.21 -7.29
N LEU A 251 -7.80 13.70 -6.26
CA LEU A 251 -8.08 15.00 -5.66
C LEU A 251 -6.91 15.95 -5.90
N LYS A 252 -7.15 17.03 -6.64
CA LYS A 252 -6.27 18.18 -6.69
C LYS A 252 -6.57 19.07 -5.50
N VAL A 253 -5.55 19.54 -4.79
CA VAL A 253 -5.69 20.39 -3.61
C VAL A 253 -5.10 21.76 -3.90
N ASP A 254 -5.97 22.77 -3.85
CA ASP A 254 -5.61 24.17 -4.12
C ASP A 254 -5.78 25.03 -2.87
N ARG A 255 -4.83 25.94 -2.66
CA ARG A 255 -4.88 27.00 -1.65
C ARG A 255 -4.69 28.34 -2.33
N ARG A 256 -5.71 29.23 -2.24
CA ARG A 256 -5.70 30.55 -2.90
C ARG A 256 -5.38 30.49 -4.39
N GLY A 257 -5.92 29.48 -5.08
CA GLY A 257 -5.71 29.28 -6.53
C GLY A 257 -4.40 28.59 -6.92
N GLN A 258 -3.51 28.29 -5.97
CA GLN A 258 -2.27 27.55 -6.22
C GLN A 258 -2.43 26.09 -5.81
N CYS A 259 -2.01 25.17 -6.66
CA CYS A 259 -1.92 23.74 -6.32
C CYS A 259 -0.82 23.52 -5.27
N ILE A 260 -1.22 23.06 -4.08
CA ILE A 260 -0.30 22.76 -2.97
C ILE A 260 -0.08 21.26 -2.78
N GLY A 261 -0.92 20.44 -3.40
CA GLY A 261 -0.81 18.98 -3.28
C GLY A 261 -1.92 18.26 -4.02
N TRP A 262 -1.88 16.94 -3.91
CA TRP A 262 -2.93 16.05 -4.37
C TRP A 262 -3.04 14.81 -3.48
N ALA A 263 -4.16 14.11 -3.58
CA ALA A 263 -4.36 12.82 -2.95
C ALA A 263 -5.11 11.87 -3.90
N VAL A 264 -4.77 10.58 -3.85
CA VAL A 264 -5.56 9.49 -4.42
C VAL A 264 -6.28 8.81 -3.28
N VAL A 265 -7.61 8.74 -3.38
CA VAL A 265 -8.44 8.13 -2.36
C VAL A 265 -9.34 7.04 -2.93
N LEU A 266 -9.68 6.07 -2.09
CA LEU A 266 -10.68 5.05 -2.38
C LEU A 266 -11.87 5.20 -1.44
N ASP A 267 -13.02 4.74 -1.91
CA ASP A 267 -14.27 4.67 -1.17
C ASP A 267 -14.88 3.29 -1.43
N THR A 268 -14.57 2.35 -0.56
CA THR A 268 -14.85 0.93 -0.77
C THR A 268 -15.87 0.42 0.24
N GLN A 269 -16.98 -0.16 -0.25
CA GLN A 269 -17.88 -0.92 0.60
C GLN A 269 -17.32 -2.32 0.79
N MET A 270 -16.86 -2.63 1.99
CA MET A 270 -16.41 -3.97 2.35
C MET A 270 -17.59 -4.92 2.51
N GLN A 271 -17.39 -6.20 2.17
CA GLN A 271 -18.38 -7.26 2.32
C GLN A 271 -17.71 -8.49 2.93
N GLY A 272 -17.94 -8.69 4.24
CA GLY A 272 -17.39 -9.84 4.95
C GLY A 272 -15.85 -9.85 5.06
N ASP A 273 -15.21 -8.70 4.95
CA ASP A 273 -13.75 -8.59 5.07
C ASP A 273 -13.28 -9.04 6.45
N ALA A 274 -12.19 -9.81 6.51
CA ALA A 274 -11.66 -10.38 7.75
C ALA A 274 -11.24 -9.32 8.78
N ARG A 275 -10.88 -8.09 8.32
CA ARG A 275 -10.45 -6.98 9.18
C ARG A 275 -11.57 -5.98 9.41
N PHE A 276 -12.24 -5.57 8.35
CA PHE A 276 -13.18 -4.45 8.36
C PHE A 276 -14.66 -4.89 8.37
N GLY A 277 -14.93 -6.18 8.17
CA GLY A 277 -16.31 -6.71 8.12
C GLY A 277 -17.09 -6.12 6.95
N THR A 278 -18.18 -5.39 7.24
CA THR A 278 -19.05 -4.74 6.26
C THR A 278 -18.99 -3.21 6.33
N LEU A 279 -17.89 -2.65 6.82
CA LEU A 279 -17.70 -1.21 6.88
C LEU A 279 -17.49 -0.60 5.50
N ARG A 280 -17.91 0.66 5.32
CA ARG A 280 -17.52 1.49 4.18
C ARG A 280 -16.21 2.18 4.53
N VAL A 281 -15.14 1.78 3.88
CA VAL A 281 -13.78 2.20 4.17
C VAL A 281 -13.32 3.24 3.16
N GLY A 282 -12.97 4.44 3.65
CA GLY A 282 -12.19 5.40 2.89
C GLY A 282 -10.70 5.09 3.06
N SER A 283 -9.92 5.17 1.99
CA SER A 283 -8.48 5.02 2.06
C SER A 283 -7.78 6.19 1.37
N VAL A 284 -6.81 6.82 2.04
CA VAL A 284 -5.86 7.71 1.39
C VAL A 284 -4.68 6.86 0.96
N VAL A 285 -4.68 6.46 -0.31
CA VAL A 285 -3.73 5.49 -0.88
C VAL A 285 -2.40 6.12 -1.18
N ASP A 286 -2.44 7.35 -1.72
CA ASP A 286 -1.27 8.10 -2.12
C ASP A 286 -1.52 9.59 -2.02
N CYS A 287 -0.47 10.38 -1.85
CA CYS A 287 -0.56 11.83 -1.78
C CYS A 287 0.82 12.46 -2.03
N LEU A 288 0.83 13.66 -2.56
CA LEU A 288 2.05 14.46 -2.74
C LEU A 288 1.78 15.92 -2.36
N ALA A 289 2.70 16.50 -1.63
CA ALA A 289 2.77 17.92 -1.30
C ALA A 289 4.19 18.27 -0.85
N ASP A 290 4.48 19.55 -0.67
CA ASP A 290 5.60 19.95 0.19
C ASP A 290 5.34 19.42 1.62
N PRO A 291 6.35 18.91 2.33
CA PRO A 291 6.20 18.46 3.73
C PRO A 291 5.50 19.46 4.67
N ASP A 292 5.56 20.76 4.38
CA ASP A 292 4.92 21.80 5.17
C ASP A 292 3.39 21.92 4.88
N ASP A 293 2.92 21.43 3.72
CA ASP A 293 1.52 21.50 3.29
C ASP A 293 0.75 20.18 3.54
N THR A 294 1.41 19.13 4.04
CA THR A 294 0.82 17.79 4.22
C THR A 294 -0.45 17.79 5.07
N GLY A 295 -0.50 18.61 6.11
CA GLY A 295 -1.65 18.73 7.01
C GLY A 295 -2.91 19.22 6.29
N GLU A 296 -2.80 20.20 5.39
CA GLU A 296 -3.94 20.71 4.62
C GLU A 296 -4.44 19.66 3.62
N VAL A 297 -3.52 18.98 2.92
CA VAL A 297 -3.88 17.91 1.95
C VAL A 297 -4.63 16.78 2.65
N VAL A 298 -4.13 16.30 3.79
CA VAL A 298 -4.79 15.26 4.59
C VAL A 298 -6.16 15.70 5.06
N ALA A 299 -6.28 16.94 5.56
CA ALA A 299 -7.53 17.47 6.10
C ALA A 299 -8.62 17.53 5.03
N VAL A 300 -8.32 18.04 3.82
CA VAL A 300 -9.32 18.16 2.75
C VAL A 300 -9.67 16.81 2.13
N ALA A 301 -8.69 15.88 1.98
CA ALA A 301 -8.94 14.52 1.54
C ALA A 301 -9.85 13.77 2.54
N THR A 302 -9.59 13.92 3.84
CA THR A 302 -10.43 13.37 4.91
C THR A 302 -11.84 13.96 4.86
N GLN A 303 -11.97 15.26 4.66
CA GLN A 303 -13.29 15.92 4.56
C GLN A 303 -14.05 15.43 3.33
N PHE A 304 -13.39 15.24 2.20
CA PHE A 304 -13.98 14.67 1.00
C PHE A 304 -14.58 13.28 1.28
N LEU A 305 -13.80 12.36 1.86
CA LEU A 305 -14.25 11.02 2.22
C LEU A 305 -15.40 11.05 3.26
N ARG A 306 -15.33 11.96 4.24
CA ARG A 306 -16.42 12.16 5.21
C ARG A 306 -17.73 12.55 4.55
N ARG A 307 -17.72 13.45 3.56
CA ARG A 307 -18.90 13.85 2.79
C ARG A 307 -19.47 12.70 1.98
N ARG A 308 -18.65 11.78 1.50
CA ARG A 308 -19.09 10.55 0.83
C ARG A 308 -19.69 9.51 1.78
N GLY A 309 -19.57 9.73 3.09
CA GLY A 309 -20.25 8.94 4.10
C GLY A 309 -19.53 7.65 4.49
N VAL A 310 -18.20 7.57 4.34
CA VAL A 310 -17.43 6.43 4.80
C VAL A 310 -17.49 6.28 6.34
N ASP A 311 -17.35 5.06 6.84
CA ASP A 311 -17.40 4.75 8.25
C ASP A 311 -16.07 4.99 8.97
N ILE A 312 -14.98 4.66 8.27
CA ILE A 312 -13.60 4.87 8.71
C ILE A 312 -12.76 5.40 7.56
N VAL A 313 -11.63 6.04 7.88
CA VAL A 313 -10.58 6.36 6.90
C VAL A 313 -9.26 5.78 7.36
N ILE A 314 -8.53 5.16 6.43
CA ILE A 314 -7.22 4.54 6.69
C ILE A 314 -6.15 5.09 5.74
N SER A 315 -4.89 5.02 6.18
CA SER A 315 -3.72 5.29 5.35
C SER A 315 -2.48 4.61 5.91
N ASN A 316 -1.53 4.29 5.05
CA ASN A 316 -0.16 3.89 5.42
C ASN A 316 0.81 4.91 4.85
N GLN A 317 1.58 5.56 5.71
CA GLN A 317 2.53 6.62 5.35
C GLN A 317 3.81 6.45 6.13
N ALA A 318 4.96 6.50 5.46
CA ALA A 318 6.26 6.41 6.14
C ALA A 318 6.77 7.79 6.57
N HIS A 319 6.63 8.82 5.73
CA HIS A 319 7.25 10.12 5.98
C HIS A 319 6.63 10.84 7.18
N PRO A 320 7.44 11.36 8.15
CA PRO A 320 6.95 11.96 9.38
C PRO A 320 6.02 13.17 9.19
N ALA A 321 6.22 13.97 8.14
CA ALA A 321 5.33 15.10 7.86
C ALA A 321 3.91 14.62 7.53
N TRP A 322 3.77 13.58 6.74
CA TRP A 322 2.47 12.96 6.44
C TRP A 322 1.85 12.36 7.69
N VAL A 323 2.63 11.60 8.47
CA VAL A 323 2.16 11.03 9.74
C VAL A 323 1.66 12.12 10.69
N ARG A 324 2.39 13.25 10.81
CA ARG A 324 1.94 14.42 11.59
C ARG A 324 0.66 15.01 11.01
N GLY A 325 0.55 15.17 9.69
CA GLY A 325 -0.65 15.67 9.02
C GLY A 325 -1.89 14.81 9.32
N PHE A 326 -1.74 13.47 9.29
CA PHE A 326 -2.80 12.55 9.71
C PHE A 326 -3.15 12.70 11.19
N ALA A 327 -2.17 12.74 12.09
CA ALA A 327 -2.41 12.94 13.51
C ALA A 327 -3.14 14.28 13.80
N GLN A 328 -2.72 15.37 13.14
CA GLN A 328 -3.38 16.69 13.21
C GLN A 328 -4.83 16.66 12.71
N SER A 329 -5.13 15.80 11.74
CA SER A 329 -6.49 15.58 11.21
C SER A 329 -7.33 14.63 12.06
N GLY A 330 -6.80 14.16 13.21
CA GLY A 330 -7.52 13.34 14.19
C GLY A 330 -7.39 11.84 14.00
N TYR A 331 -6.43 11.38 13.21
CA TYR A 331 -6.15 9.96 13.07
C TYR A 331 -5.38 9.43 14.29
N ALA A 332 -5.73 8.24 14.72
CA ALA A 332 -4.87 7.42 15.55
C ALA A 332 -3.71 6.89 14.70
N VAL A 333 -2.49 7.11 15.14
CA VAL A 333 -1.28 6.57 14.54
C VAL A 333 -0.91 5.30 15.29
N LEU A 334 -1.02 4.17 14.65
CA LEU A 334 -0.86 2.86 15.25
C LEU A 334 0.40 2.16 14.72
N PRO A 335 1.09 1.35 15.53
CA PRO A 335 2.12 0.46 15.03
C PRO A 335 1.49 -0.53 14.04
N ASN A 336 2.20 -0.85 12.97
CA ASN A 336 1.72 -1.74 11.93
C ASN A 336 2.69 -2.91 11.73
N LYS A 337 2.16 -4.05 11.33
CA LYS A 337 2.95 -5.20 10.86
C LYS A 337 3.46 -5.02 9.42
N ARG A 338 3.03 -3.95 8.74
CA ARG A 338 3.52 -3.63 7.40
C ARG A 338 4.88 -2.96 7.51
N MET A 339 5.86 -3.55 6.87
CA MET A 339 7.25 -3.11 6.94
C MET A 339 7.79 -2.92 5.53
N PHE A 340 8.61 -1.88 5.37
CA PHE A 340 9.46 -1.71 4.22
C PHE A 340 10.74 -2.50 4.46
N ALA A 341 11.04 -3.43 3.56
CA ALA A 341 12.20 -4.28 3.64
C ALA A 341 13.06 -4.11 2.38
N PRO A 342 14.09 -3.26 2.40
CA PRO A 342 15.01 -3.10 1.28
C PRO A 342 16.03 -4.24 1.23
N SER A 343 16.38 -4.67 0.01
CA SER A 343 17.51 -5.56 -0.24
C SER A 343 18.83 -4.94 0.26
N PRO A 344 19.88 -5.72 0.49
CA PRO A 344 21.19 -5.18 0.91
C PRO A 344 21.74 -4.11 -0.04
N ALA A 345 21.54 -4.24 -1.36
CA ALA A 345 21.95 -3.25 -2.35
C ALA A 345 21.13 -1.95 -2.24
N LEU A 346 19.80 -2.04 -2.08
CA LEU A 346 18.96 -0.87 -1.88
C LEU A 346 19.24 -0.22 -0.53
N ARG A 347 19.44 -1.02 0.54
CA ARG A 347 19.85 -0.49 1.84
C ARG A 347 21.12 0.33 1.75
N ALA A 348 22.16 -0.20 1.10
CA ALA A 348 23.42 0.51 0.91
C ALA A 348 23.26 1.84 0.16
N LEU A 349 22.33 1.90 -0.81
CA LEU A 349 22.00 3.15 -1.51
C LEU A 349 21.26 4.15 -0.62
N LEU A 350 20.55 3.68 0.41
CA LEU A 350 19.80 4.49 1.38
C LEU A 350 20.62 4.82 2.64
N GLU A 351 21.93 4.61 2.66
CA GLU A 351 22.77 4.96 3.83
C GLU A 351 22.95 6.49 3.96
N PRO A 352 22.95 7.06 5.18
CA PRO A 352 22.68 6.39 6.44
C PRO A 352 21.20 6.01 6.57
N PHE A 353 20.93 4.71 6.68
CA PHE A 353 19.58 4.14 6.50
C PHE A 353 18.54 4.74 7.45
N ASP A 354 18.87 4.88 8.74
CA ASP A 354 17.91 5.38 9.74
C ASP A 354 17.50 6.85 9.49
N GLU A 355 18.38 7.65 8.91
CA GLU A 355 18.08 9.04 8.55
C GLU A 355 17.26 9.10 7.26
N THR A 356 17.70 8.39 6.23
CA THR A 356 17.05 8.34 4.93
C THR A 356 15.65 7.72 5.04
N ALA A 357 15.48 6.68 5.86
CA ALA A 357 14.17 6.06 6.11
C ALA A 357 13.15 7.04 6.73
N ARG A 358 13.60 8.01 7.53
CA ARG A 358 12.72 9.08 8.03
C ARG A 358 12.32 10.08 6.96
N GLY A 359 13.14 10.27 5.93
CA GLY A 359 12.85 11.12 4.77
C GLY A 359 12.21 10.38 3.59
N LEU A 360 11.91 9.10 3.75
CA LEU A 360 11.35 8.26 2.71
C LEU A 360 9.87 8.56 2.48
N HIS A 361 9.50 8.98 1.27
CA HIS A 361 8.11 9.04 0.85
C HIS A 361 7.68 7.64 0.39
N LEU A 362 6.91 6.98 1.24
CA LEU A 362 6.43 5.63 0.96
C LEU A 362 4.96 5.55 1.38
N THR A 363 4.12 5.12 0.45
CA THR A 363 2.67 5.07 0.60
C THR A 363 2.13 3.70 0.19
N ASN A 364 0.84 3.48 0.33
CA ASN A 364 0.22 2.23 -0.12
C ASN A 364 0.39 2.00 -1.64
N MET A 365 0.52 3.09 -2.42
CA MET A 365 0.76 3.03 -3.87
C MET A 365 2.10 2.39 -4.23
N ASP A 366 3.12 2.52 -3.39
CA ASP A 366 4.45 1.95 -3.64
C ASP A 366 4.46 0.42 -3.50
N GLY A 367 3.55 -0.16 -2.71
CA GLY A 367 3.32 -1.60 -2.66
C GLY A 367 2.31 -2.09 -3.70
N HIS A 368 1.24 -2.73 -3.21
CA HIS A 368 0.19 -3.33 -4.06
C HIS A 368 -0.66 -2.31 -4.83
N GLY A 369 -0.40 -1.01 -4.65
CA GLY A 369 -1.15 0.05 -5.29
C GLY A 369 -2.55 0.23 -4.69
N PRO A 370 -3.48 0.87 -5.45
CA PRO A 370 -4.82 1.14 -4.95
C PRO A 370 -5.71 -0.11 -4.79
N MET A 371 -5.21 -1.28 -5.09
CA MET A 371 -5.96 -2.54 -5.10
C MET A 371 -6.06 -3.20 -3.72
N ALA A 372 -5.12 -2.93 -2.82
CA ALA A 372 -5.07 -3.55 -1.49
C ALA A 372 -5.32 -2.50 -0.42
N LEU A 373 -6.37 -2.71 0.36
CA LEU A 373 -6.63 -1.99 1.60
C LEU A 373 -5.95 -2.68 2.78
#